data_570e22db3730c0241abda27b0b5c9f9c
#
_entry.id   570e22db3730c0241abda27b0b5c9f9c
#
_cell.length_a   1.000
_cell.length_b   1.000
_cell.length_c   1.000
_cell.angle_alpha   90.00
_cell.angle_beta   90.00
_cell.angle_gamma   90.00
#
_symmetry.space_group_name_H-M   'P 1'
#
loop_
_entity.id
_entity.type
_entity.pdbx_description
1 polymer ?
#
loop_
_entity_poly.entity_id
_entity_poly.type
_entity_poly.pdbx_seq_one_letter_code
_entity_poly.pdbx_strand_id
1 'polypeptide(L)'
;SNSSENYFKVKEIEITNPFNTNFNKEKVINKGFKVAFFQMISMIATTTDQKKIKKTSIDEIKNLIDSFTMSDEMFINDLYKVKFDVNFNKKNTLKFFEKKNIFPSIPKKKEVLLIPVYVDIDNNQISLFNNNIFYNIWNLDKKDFFLLKYILPTEDLEDINFILENKNSIEEYD
;
A
#
# COMPACT_ATOMS: atom_id res chain seq x y z
N SER A 1 20.60 7.58 0.05
CA SER A 1 20.37 6.55 1.06
C SER A 1 19.02 5.92 0.74
N ASN A 2 19.07 4.76 0.11
CA ASN A 2 17.88 3.96 -0.22
C ASN A 2 17.24 3.51 1.10
N SER A 3 16.19 4.20 1.53
CA SER A 3 15.31 3.69 2.56
C SER A 3 14.54 2.51 1.97
N SER A 4 15.08 1.30 2.13
CA SER A 4 14.28 0.10 1.91
C SER A 4 13.06 0.20 2.81
N GLU A 5 11.87 0.30 2.22
CA GLU A 5 10.63 0.30 2.99
C GLU A 5 10.64 -0.90 3.93
N ASN A 6 10.43 -0.62 5.21
CA ASN A 6 10.40 -1.69 6.21
C ASN A 6 9.00 -2.30 6.23
N TYR A 7 8.76 -3.32 5.42
CA TYR A 7 7.50 -4.06 5.34
C TYR A 7 7.09 -4.73 6.66
N PHE A 8 8.03 -4.85 7.60
CA PHE A 8 7.77 -5.37 8.94
C PHE A 8 7.26 -4.29 9.91
N LYS A 9 7.18 -3.03 9.46
CA LYS A 9 6.58 -1.93 10.20
C LYS A 9 5.26 -1.51 9.53
N VAL A 10 4.15 -1.90 10.14
CA VAL A 10 2.80 -1.58 9.66
C VAL A 10 2.28 -0.39 10.44
N LYS A 11 1.89 0.67 9.75
CA LYS A 11 1.47 1.94 10.34
C LYS A 11 0.00 2.24 10.04
N GLU A 12 -0.57 3.14 10.85
CA GLU A 12 -1.90 3.73 10.63
C GLU A 12 -3.03 2.68 10.53
N ILE A 13 -2.94 1.59 11.30
CA ILE A 13 -4.02 0.60 11.39
C ILE A 13 -5.16 1.17 12.22
N GLU A 14 -6.28 1.48 11.59
CA GLU A 14 -7.47 1.97 12.27
C GLU A 14 -8.34 0.81 12.75
N ILE A 15 -8.65 0.79 14.04
CA ILE A 15 -9.59 -0.15 14.64
C ILE A 15 -10.75 0.61 15.25
N THR A 16 -11.96 0.19 14.86
CA THR A 16 -13.21 0.64 15.50
C THR A 16 -13.86 -0.54 16.18
N ASN A 17 -14.33 -0.33 17.40
CA ASN A 17 -15.01 -1.35 18.20
C ASN A 17 -16.17 -0.73 18.99
N PRO A 18 -17.33 -1.39 19.12
CA PRO A 18 -18.40 -0.92 20.01
C PRO A 18 -17.90 -0.71 21.44
N PHE A 19 -18.27 0.43 22.04
CA PHE A 19 -17.98 0.75 23.41
C PHE A 19 -19.24 0.53 24.27
N ASN A 20 -19.35 -0.66 24.81
CA ASN A 20 -20.49 -1.09 25.64
C ASN A 20 -19.98 -1.82 26.89
N THR A 21 -20.88 -2.37 27.69
CA THR A 21 -20.56 -3.09 28.92
C THR A 21 -19.60 -4.28 28.73
N ASN A 22 -19.51 -4.82 27.52
CA ASN A 22 -18.62 -5.94 27.16
C ASN A 22 -17.32 -5.46 26.51
N PHE A 23 -17.07 -4.15 26.51
CA PHE A 23 -15.83 -3.59 25.95
C PHE A 23 -14.61 -4.14 26.68
N ASN A 24 -13.64 -4.58 25.89
CA ASN A 24 -12.38 -5.10 26.41
C ASN A 24 -11.23 -4.56 25.54
N LYS A 25 -10.38 -3.75 26.13
CA LYS A 25 -9.25 -3.10 25.44
C LYS A 25 -8.25 -4.14 24.91
N GLU A 26 -8.05 -5.25 25.62
CA GLU A 26 -7.17 -6.33 25.15
C GLU A 26 -7.69 -6.97 23.86
N LYS A 27 -8.99 -7.17 23.74
CA LYS A 27 -9.61 -7.67 22.48
C LYS A 27 -9.38 -6.71 21.32
N VAL A 28 -9.42 -5.38 21.58
CA VAL A 28 -9.14 -4.36 20.57
C VAL A 28 -7.67 -4.42 20.13
N ILE A 29 -6.74 -4.52 21.08
CA ILE A 29 -5.31 -4.68 20.81
C ILE A 29 -5.05 -5.94 19.97
N ASN A 30 -5.63 -7.07 20.37
CA ASN A 30 -5.51 -8.32 19.64
C ASN A 30 -6.06 -8.23 18.20
N LYS A 31 -7.15 -7.48 18.00
CA LYS A 31 -7.71 -7.19 16.68
C LYS A 31 -6.73 -6.34 15.86
N GLY A 32 -6.14 -5.30 16.46
CA GLY A 32 -5.11 -4.47 15.83
C GLY A 32 -3.90 -5.30 15.36
N PHE A 33 -3.40 -6.19 16.21
CA PHE A 33 -2.29 -7.09 15.87
C PHE A 33 -2.62 -8.03 14.71
N LYS A 34 -3.83 -8.61 14.70
CA LYS A 34 -4.28 -9.47 13.59
C LYS A 34 -4.35 -8.69 12.29
N VAL A 35 -4.95 -7.51 12.30
CA VAL A 35 -5.07 -6.67 11.09
C VAL A 35 -3.68 -6.30 10.58
N ALA A 36 -2.78 -5.83 11.47
CA ALA A 36 -1.41 -5.50 11.11
C ALA A 36 -0.64 -6.70 10.52
N PHE A 37 -0.78 -7.87 11.15
CA PHE A 37 -0.13 -9.11 10.69
C PHE A 37 -0.60 -9.48 9.28
N PHE A 38 -1.91 -9.52 9.03
CA PHE A 38 -2.44 -9.87 7.72
C PHE A 38 -2.13 -8.80 6.66
N GLN A 39 -2.07 -7.54 7.04
CA GLN A 39 -1.64 -6.48 6.13
C GLN A 39 -0.16 -6.64 5.73
N MET A 40 0.73 -6.89 6.68
CA MET A 40 2.14 -7.21 6.39
C MET A 40 2.26 -8.38 5.43
N ILE A 41 1.55 -9.47 5.71
CA ILE A 41 1.56 -10.68 4.89
C ILE A 41 1.05 -10.43 3.48
N SER A 42 0.00 -9.64 3.33
CA SER A 42 -0.53 -9.30 2.00
C SER A 42 0.47 -8.58 1.10
N MET A 43 1.44 -7.88 1.70
CA MET A 43 2.49 -7.17 0.96
C MET A 43 3.66 -8.06 0.52
N ILE A 44 3.95 -9.15 1.26
CA ILE A 44 5.18 -9.94 1.08
C ILE A 44 4.95 -11.41 0.72
N ALA A 45 3.71 -11.89 0.77
CA ALA A 45 3.37 -13.28 0.48
C ALA A 45 2.34 -13.39 -0.65
N THR A 46 2.45 -14.45 -1.45
CA THR A 46 1.47 -14.77 -2.50
C THR A 46 0.10 -15.10 -1.89
N THR A 47 -0.97 -14.95 -2.67
CA THR A 47 -2.33 -15.30 -2.23
C THR A 47 -2.44 -16.75 -1.77
N THR A 48 -1.71 -17.66 -2.41
CA THR A 48 -1.66 -19.08 -2.03
C THR A 48 -1.01 -19.25 -0.67
N ASP A 49 0.09 -18.56 -0.40
CA ASP A 49 0.80 -18.62 0.87
C ASP A 49 0.02 -17.96 2.00
N GLN A 50 -0.70 -16.88 1.73
CA GLN A 50 -1.61 -16.24 2.70
C GLN A 50 -2.65 -17.24 3.25
N LYS A 51 -3.15 -18.18 2.43
CA LYS A 51 -4.09 -19.22 2.87
C LYS A 51 -3.50 -20.16 3.90
N LYS A 52 -2.19 -20.48 3.82
CA LYS A 52 -1.47 -21.35 4.76
C LYS A 52 -1.45 -20.80 6.18
N ILE A 53 -1.45 -19.48 6.31
CA ILE A 53 -1.29 -18.78 7.60
C ILE A 53 -2.57 -18.08 8.08
N LYS A 54 -3.69 -18.24 7.35
CA LYS A 54 -4.98 -17.65 7.71
C LYS A 54 -5.44 -18.02 9.13
N LYS A 55 -5.04 -19.19 9.65
CA LYS A 55 -5.40 -19.70 10.97
C LYS A 55 -4.34 -19.46 12.04
N THR A 56 -3.37 -18.56 11.80
CA THR A 56 -2.36 -18.22 12.80
C THR A 56 -3.04 -17.67 14.06
N SER A 57 -2.67 -18.22 15.21
CA SER A 57 -3.23 -17.80 16.50
C SER A 57 -2.73 -16.42 16.91
N ILE A 58 -3.47 -15.78 17.82
CA ILE A 58 -3.07 -14.48 18.36
C ILE A 58 -1.75 -14.57 19.12
N ASP A 59 -1.49 -15.68 19.81
CA ASP A 59 -0.26 -15.87 20.55
C ASP A 59 0.96 -16.04 19.63
N GLU A 60 0.80 -16.76 18.51
CA GLU A 60 1.84 -16.83 17.48
C GLU A 60 2.13 -15.43 16.93
N ILE A 61 1.10 -14.61 16.64
CA ILE A 61 1.25 -13.24 16.15
C ILE A 61 1.98 -12.37 17.17
N LYS A 62 1.58 -12.42 18.44
CA LYS A 62 2.22 -11.64 19.52
C LYS A 62 3.71 -11.95 19.63
N ASN A 63 4.12 -13.20 19.44
CA ASN A 63 5.53 -13.61 19.47
C ASN A 63 6.37 -13.05 18.31
N LEU A 64 5.73 -12.51 17.29
CA LEU A 64 6.40 -11.86 16.16
C LEU A 64 6.52 -10.34 16.32
N ILE A 65 5.85 -9.75 17.31
CA ILE A 65 5.81 -8.29 17.52
C ILE A 65 6.93 -7.87 18.45
N ASP A 66 7.76 -6.93 18.00
CA ASP A 66 8.79 -6.29 18.85
C ASP A 66 8.18 -5.15 19.69
N SER A 67 7.37 -4.33 19.07
CA SER A 67 6.73 -3.17 19.71
C SER A 67 5.50 -2.71 18.95
N PHE A 68 4.66 -1.97 19.64
CA PHE A 68 3.52 -1.29 19.02
C PHE A 68 3.23 0.04 19.75
N THR A 69 2.56 0.93 19.05
CA THR A 69 2.03 2.18 19.63
C THR A 69 0.55 2.29 19.32
N MET A 70 -0.16 2.95 20.23
CA MET A 70 -1.56 3.32 20.07
C MET A 70 -1.66 4.84 20.07
N SER A 71 -2.40 5.39 19.13
CA SER A 71 -2.63 6.84 18.99
C SER A 71 -4.08 7.14 18.61
N ASP A 72 -4.45 8.42 18.68
CA ASP A 72 -5.76 8.92 18.26
C ASP A 72 -6.93 8.15 18.92
N GLU A 73 -6.78 7.80 20.20
CA GLU A 73 -7.87 7.15 20.95
C GLU A 73 -9.05 8.10 21.07
N MET A 74 -10.22 7.68 20.59
CA MET A 74 -11.46 8.49 20.63
C MET A 74 -12.65 7.63 21.02
N PHE A 75 -13.59 8.26 21.79
CA PHE A 75 -14.87 7.69 22.16
C PHE A 75 -15.97 8.57 21.55
N ILE A 76 -16.61 8.10 20.49
CA ILE A 76 -17.63 8.86 19.77
C ILE A 76 -18.80 7.94 19.41
N ASN A 77 -20.03 8.34 19.76
CA ASN A 77 -21.26 7.62 19.40
C ASN A 77 -21.21 6.12 19.75
N ASP A 78 -20.88 5.82 21.01
CA ASP A 78 -20.74 4.44 21.51
C ASP A 78 -19.72 3.57 20.74
N LEU A 79 -18.77 4.22 20.07
CA LEU A 79 -17.66 3.58 19.40
C LEU A 79 -16.33 4.03 20.01
N TYR A 80 -15.47 3.06 20.24
CA TYR A 80 -14.05 3.29 20.53
C TYR A 80 -13.25 3.17 19.23
N LYS A 81 -12.50 4.20 18.89
CA LYS A 81 -11.60 4.25 17.72
C LYS A 81 -10.18 4.47 18.17
N VAL A 82 -9.25 3.80 17.51
CA VAL A 82 -7.82 3.90 17.82
C VAL A 82 -7.00 3.54 16.60
N LYS A 83 -5.81 4.15 16.49
CA LYS A 83 -4.80 3.79 15.50
C LYS A 83 -3.67 2.99 16.13
N PHE A 84 -3.14 2.04 15.38
CA PHE A 84 -1.98 1.23 15.76
C PHE A 84 -0.85 1.39 14.75
N ASP A 85 0.37 1.52 15.27
CA ASP A 85 1.59 1.21 14.54
C ASP A 85 2.19 -0.05 15.15
N VAL A 86 2.51 -1.04 14.34
CA VAL A 86 3.02 -2.34 14.83
C VAL A 86 4.35 -2.67 14.14
N ASN A 87 5.37 -2.92 14.95
CA ASN A 87 6.68 -3.36 14.46
C ASN A 87 6.84 -4.85 14.68
N PHE A 88 6.99 -5.60 13.60
CA PHE A 88 7.27 -7.03 13.64
C PHE A 88 8.78 -7.28 13.65
N ASN A 89 9.22 -8.25 14.43
CA ASN A 89 10.60 -8.73 14.42
C ASN A 89 10.88 -9.45 13.09
N LYS A 90 11.71 -8.84 12.25
CA LYS A 90 12.04 -9.41 10.93
C LYS A 90 12.57 -10.84 11.00
N LYS A 91 13.53 -11.09 11.90
CA LYS A 91 14.17 -12.41 12.03
C LYS A 91 13.17 -13.49 12.46
N ASN A 92 12.35 -13.20 13.47
CA ASN A 92 11.34 -14.14 13.97
C ASN A 92 10.25 -14.37 12.93
N THR A 93 9.82 -13.33 12.24
CA THR A 93 8.81 -13.41 11.18
C THR A 93 9.30 -14.25 10.00
N LEU A 94 10.54 -14.08 9.56
CA LEU A 94 11.10 -14.90 8.49
C LEU A 94 11.26 -16.37 8.92
N LYS A 95 11.66 -16.65 10.16
CA LYS A 95 11.68 -18.03 10.70
C LYS A 95 10.28 -18.63 10.79
N PHE A 96 9.28 -17.85 11.16
CA PHE A 96 7.89 -18.30 11.17
C PHE A 96 7.42 -18.68 9.76
N PHE A 97 7.74 -17.89 8.74
CA PHE A 97 7.42 -18.21 7.35
C PHE A 97 8.12 -19.48 6.88
N GLU A 98 9.40 -19.62 7.17
CA GLU A 98 10.17 -20.83 6.84
C GLU A 98 9.50 -22.09 7.40
N LYS A 99 9.10 -22.07 8.68
CA LYS A 99 8.37 -23.19 9.32
C LYS A 99 7.05 -23.52 8.64
N LYS A 100 6.42 -22.55 7.98
CA LYS A 100 5.15 -22.72 7.25
C LYS A 100 5.37 -23.00 5.76
N ASN A 101 6.61 -23.20 5.31
CA ASN A 101 6.98 -23.32 3.89
C ASN A 101 6.47 -22.14 3.05
N ILE A 102 6.68 -20.94 3.56
CA ILE A 102 6.37 -19.68 2.88
C ILE A 102 7.68 -18.95 2.60
N PHE A 103 7.88 -18.57 1.36
CA PHE A 103 9.05 -17.83 0.92
C PHE A 103 8.61 -16.40 0.55
N PRO A 104 8.72 -15.44 1.49
CA PRO A 104 8.26 -14.09 1.24
C PRO A 104 9.08 -13.45 0.13
N SER A 105 8.40 -12.81 -0.79
CA SER A 105 9.00 -11.94 -1.79
C SER A 105 8.87 -10.50 -1.31
N ILE A 106 9.97 -9.92 -0.83
CA ILE A 106 9.98 -8.50 -0.47
C ILE A 106 9.94 -7.69 -1.77
N PRO A 107 8.85 -6.95 -2.02
CA PRO A 107 8.73 -6.18 -3.25
C PRO A 107 9.81 -5.11 -3.29
N LYS A 108 10.47 -4.95 -4.44
CA LYS A 108 11.30 -3.79 -4.69
C LYS A 108 10.42 -2.69 -5.27
N LYS A 109 10.36 -1.54 -4.62
CA LYS A 109 9.74 -0.35 -5.23
C LYS A 109 10.39 -0.09 -6.59
N LYS A 110 9.58 -0.07 -7.62
CA LYS A 110 9.99 0.38 -8.95
C LYS A 110 9.50 1.81 -9.14
N GLU A 111 10.40 2.68 -9.54
CA GLU A 111 10.02 3.99 -10.03
C GLU A 111 9.58 3.83 -11.49
N VAL A 112 8.39 4.30 -11.79
CA VAL A 112 7.80 4.25 -13.13
C VAL A 112 7.50 5.67 -13.55
N LEU A 113 8.09 6.09 -14.67
CA LEU A 113 7.73 7.32 -15.34
C LEU A 113 6.38 7.12 -16.01
N LEU A 114 5.39 7.86 -15.59
CA LEU A 114 4.05 7.82 -16.16
C LEU A 114 3.80 9.09 -16.98
N ILE A 115 3.62 8.94 -18.27
CA ILE A 115 3.27 10.02 -19.19
C ILE A 115 1.84 9.76 -19.68
N PRO A 116 0.80 10.32 -19.04
CA PRO A 116 -0.56 10.16 -19.52
C PRO A 116 -0.76 10.94 -20.83
N VAL A 117 -1.24 10.25 -21.85
CA VAL A 117 -1.58 10.80 -23.16
C VAL A 117 -3.09 10.71 -23.34
N TYR A 118 -3.76 11.82 -23.59
CA TYR A 118 -5.18 11.83 -23.96
C TYR A 118 -5.31 12.03 -25.46
N VAL A 119 -5.94 11.08 -26.14
CA VAL A 119 -6.18 11.11 -27.58
C VAL A 119 -7.67 11.38 -27.80
N ASP A 120 -7.98 12.50 -28.42
CA ASP A 120 -9.33 12.81 -28.90
C ASP A 120 -9.45 12.35 -30.35
N ILE A 121 -10.08 11.20 -30.56
CA ILE A 121 -10.20 10.57 -31.87
C ILE A 121 -11.07 11.41 -32.80
N ASP A 122 -12.15 12.02 -32.26
CA ASP A 122 -13.12 12.77 -33.06
C ASP A 122 -12.49 14.05 -33.64
N ASN A 123 -11.62 14.70 -32.86
CA ASN A 123 -10.96 15.94 -33.26
C ASN A 123 -9.52 15.75 -33.72
N ASN A 124 -9.04 14.52 -33.75
CA ASN A 124 -7.66 14.17 -34.10
C ASN A 124 -6.60 14.96 -33.32
N GLN A 125 -6.84 15.12 -32.02
CA GLN A 125 -5.97 15.91 -31.13
C GLN A 125 -5.36 15.04 -30.03
N ILE A 126 -4.09 15.36 -29.69
CA ILE A 126 -3.39 14.77 -28.56
C ILE A 126 -3.20 15.87 -27.49
N SER A 127 -3.60 15.57 -26.27
CA SER A 127 -3.38 16.44 -25.11
C SER A 127 -2.43 15.81 -24.13
N LEU A 128 -1.38 16.55 -23.77
CA LEU A 128 -0.30 16.15 -22.86
C LEU A 128 -0.24 17.13 -21.69
N PHE A 129 0.37 16.71 -20.59
CA PHE A 129 0.69 17.54 -19.42
C PHE A 129 -0.49 18.41 -18.97
N ASN A 130 -0.32 19.72 -18.86
CA ASN A 130 -1.33 20.65 -18.36
C ASN A 130 -2.62 20.70 -19.19
N ASN A 131 -2.56 20.32 -20.45
CA ASN A 131 -3.73 20.21 -21.33
C ASN A 131 -4.47 18.89 -21.17
N ASN A 132 -3.94 17.95 -20.38
CA ASN A 132 -4.50 16.64 -20.13
C ASN A 132 -5.16 16.62 -18.75
N ILE A 133 -6.49 16.41 -18.72
CA ILE A 133 -7.27 16.37 -17.48
C ILE A 133 -6.80 15.24 -16.53
N PHE A 134 -6.40 14.09 -17.08
CA PHE A 134 -5.91 12.95 -16.29
C PHE A 134 -4.58 13.26 -15.62
N TYR A 135 -3.66 13.96 -16.31
CA TYR A 135 -2.41 14.42 -15.75
C TYR A 135 -2.65 15.38 -14.58
N ASN A 136 -3.57 16.34 -14.73
CA ASN A 136 -3.89 17.30 -13.69
C ASN A 136 -4.47 16.62 -12.44
N ILE A 137 -5.43 15.71 -12.62
CA ILE A 137 -6.05 14.97 -11.53
C ILE A 137 -5.00 14.10 -10.82
N TRP A 138 -4.18 13.40 -11.57
CA TRP A 138 -3.15 12.51 -11.02
C TRP A 138 -2.05 13.28 -10.28
N ASN A 139 -1.69 14.45 -10.76
CA ASN A 139 -0.71 15.31 -10.11
C ASN A 139 -1.22 15.89 -8.78
N LEU A 140 -2.55 16.02 -8.61
CA LEU A 140 -3.18 16.44 -7.36
C LEU A 140 -3.26 15.29 -6.34
N ASP A 141 -3.45 14.06 -6.78
CA ASP A 141 -3.61 12.88 -5.92
C ASP A 141 -2.29 12.11 -5.82
N LYS A 142 -1.40 12.58 -4.95
CA LYS A 142 -0.07 11.97 -4.70
C LYS A 142 -0.13 10.69 -3.85
N LYS A 143 -1.15 9.85 -4.01
CA LYS A 143 -1.20 8.56 -3.31
C LYS A 143 -0.15 7.60 -3.84
N ASP A 144 0.79 7.24 -2.98
CA ASP A 144 1.76 6.15 -3.25
C ASP A 144 1.03 4.81 -3.33
N PHE A 145 0.95 4.23 -4.51
CA PHE A 145 0.56 2.83 -4.66
C PHE A 145 1.72 1.94 -4.22
N PHE A 146 1.44 0.94 -3.39
CA PHE A 146 2.39 0.18 -2.58
C PHE A 146 3.62 -0.38 -3.32
N LEU A 147 3.56 -0.62 -4.63
CA LEU A 147 4.62 -1.27 -5.39
C LEU A 147 5.23 -0.42 -6.50
N LEU A 148 4.56 0.67 -6.88
CA LEU A 148 5.00 1.53 -7.95
C LEU A 148 4.98 2.97 -7.47
N LYS A 149 6.14 3.61 -7.48
CA LYS A 149 6.23 5.04 -7.33
C LYS A 149 6.12 5.65 -8.72
N TYR A 150 4.98 6.27 -9.00
CA TYR A 150 4.78 7.00 -10.24
C TYR A 150 5.48 8.35 -10.17
N ILE A 151 6.28 8.63 -11.17
CA ILE A 151 6.89 9.94 -11.37
C ILE A 151 6.18 10.55 -12.57
N LEU A 152 5.48 11.66 -12.33
CA LEU A 152 4.94 12.48 -13.41
C LEU A 152 6.06 13.43 -13.87
N PRO A 153 6.43 13.41 -15.16
CA PRO A 153 7.43 14.32 -15.67
C PRO A 153 6.93 15.77 -15.60
N THR A 154 7.85 16.69 -15.43
CA THR A 154 7.58 18.09 -15.72
C THR A 154 7.43 18.28 -17.23
N GLU A 155 6.59 19.23 -17.63
CA GLU A 155 6.38 19.55 -19.05
C GLU A 155 7.72 19.90 -19.72
N ASP A 156 8.10 19.11 -20.72
CA ASP A 156 9.30 19.30 -21.52
C ASP A 156 8.93 19.29 -23.01
N LEU A 157 9.47 20.25 -23.75
CA LEU A 157 9.22 20.39 -25.17
C LEU A 157 9.77 19.21 -26.00
N GLU A 158 10.87 18.61 -25.56
CA GLU A 158 11.46 17.44 -26.24
C GLU A 158 10.54 16.22 -26.12
N ASP A 159 9.97 15.98 -24.93
CA ASP A 159 9.01 14.90 -24.70
C ASP A 159 7.72 15.11 -25.50
N ILE A 160 7.22 16.34 -25.56
CA ILE A 160 6.05 16.70 -26.36
C ILE A 160 6.29 16.41 -27.83
N ASN A 161 7.41 16.88 -28.37
CA ASN A 161 7.76 16.67 -29.79
C ASN A 161 7.92 15.18 -30.10
N PHE A 162 8.62 14.42 -29.25
CA PHE A 162 8.79 12.97 -29.41
C PHE A 162 7.46 12.24 -29.51
N ILE A 163 6.50 12.54 -28.61
CA ILE A 163 5.19 11.91 -28.59
C ILE A 163 4.37 12.29 -29.83
N LEU A 164 4.39 13.57 -30.22
CA LEU A 164 3.68 14.06 -31.42
C LEU A 164 4.23 13.45 -32.71
N GLU A 165 5.54 13.30 -32.83
CA GLU A 165 6.19 12.66 -34.00
C GLU A 165 5.89 11.16 -34.08
N ASN A 166 5.65 10.49 -32.94
CA ASN A 166 5.35 9.05 -32.90
C ASN A 166 3.86 8.76 -32.69
N LYS A 167 2.99 9.73 -33.00
CA LYS A 167 1.53 9.63 -32.79
C LYS A 167 0.94 8.34 -33.34
N ASN A 168 1.26 8.00 -34.59
CA ASN A 168 0.70 6.83 -35.27
C ASN A 168 1.08 5.49 -34.58
N SER A 169 2.26 5.42 -33.94
CA SER A 169 2.68 4.25 -33.17
C SER A 169 1.95 4.11 -31.85
N ILE A 170 1.43 5.19 -31.30
CA ILE A 170 0.65 5.21 -30.05
C ILE A 170 -0.80 4.76 -30.30
N GLU A 171 -1.35 5.08 -31.47
CA GLU A 171 -2.71 4.71 -31.87
C GLU A 171 -2.85 3.23 -32.26
N GLU A 172 -1.74 2.52 -32.53
CA GLU A 172 -1.74 1.09 -32.87
C GLU A 172 -1.83 0.14 -31.65
N TYR A 173 -1.87 0.66 -30.42
CA TYR A 173 -1.94 -0.14 -29.18
C TYR A 173 -3.36 -0.24 -28.60
N ASP A 174 -4.38 -0.38 -29.45
CA ASP A 174 -5.75 -0.72 -29.04
C ASP A 174 -5.99 -2.23 -28.98
#